data_f1821b62522659157ff2df34ccbd5d39
#
_entry.id   f1821b62522659157ff2df34ccbd5d39
#
_cell.length_a   1.000
_cell.length_b   1.000
_cell.length_c   1.000
_cell.angle_alpha   90.00
_cell.angle_beta   90.00
_cell.angle_gamma   90.00
#
_symmetry.space_group_name_H-M   'P 1'
#
loop_
_entity.id
_entity.type
_entity.pdbx_description
1 polymer ?
#
loop_
_entity_poly.entity_id
_entity_poly.type
_entity_poly.pdbx_seq_one_letter_code
_entity_poly.pdbx_strand_id
1 'polypeptide(L)'
;MHLYGTQAVNEKGHLTIGGVDHAELVEQYQTPLVVYDIALFRERARAFKRTFENLAIEAEVAYASKAFSSVAIYEIAAEEGLSLDVVSGGELYTAIIAGFPRERIHFHGNNKSIAELR
;
A
#
# COMPACT_ATOMS: atom_id res chain seq x y z
N MET A 1 4.61 15.33 -21.08
CA MET A 1 3.93 14.35 -20.18
C MET A 1 4.82 14.15 -18.98
N HIS A 2 4.28 14.25 -17.77
CA HIS A 2 5.04 14.02 -16.55
C HIS A 2 4.80 12.57 -16.07
N LEU A 3 5.87 11.78 -15.98
CA LEU A 3 5.83 10.37 -15.57
C LEU A 3 6.22 10.26 -14.10
N TYR A 4 5.60 9.33 -13.37
CA TYR A 4 5.81 9.10 -11.94
C TYR A 4 6.23 7.66 -11.65
N GLY A 5 7.08 7.49 -10.64
CA GLY A 5 7.50 6.17 -10.18
C GLY A 5 8.17 5.37 -11.29
N THR A 6 7.66 4.18 -11.56
CA THR A 6 8.17 3.28 -12.60
C THR A 6 7.56 3.51 -13.99
N GLN A 7 6.74 4.56 -14.14
CA GLN A 7 6.11 4.88 -15.42
C GLN A 7 7.18 5.22 -16.48
N ALA A 8 7.04 4.64 -17.66
CA ALA A 8 7.88 4.91 -18.82
C ALA A 8 7.05 4.83 -20.10
N VAL A 9 7.63 5.22 -21.22
CA VAL A 9 7.07 5.00 -22.55
C VAL A 9 7.98 4.00 -23.28
N ASN A 10 7.41 2.92 -23.77
CA ASN A 10 8.16 1.90 -24.48
C ASN A 10 8.40 2.26 -25.97
N GLU A 11 9.10 1.40 -26.70
CA GLU A 11 9.42 1.60 -28.12
C GLU A 11 8.16 1.67 -29.02
N LYS A 12 7.04 1.13 -28.57
CA LYS A 12 5.75 1.22 -29.27
C LYS A 12 5.00 2.53 -29.00
N GLY A 13 5.54 3.41 -28.16
CA GLY A 13 4.88 4.62 -27.69
C GLY A 13 3.82 4.38 -26.63
N HIS A 14 3.76 3.19 -26.04
CA HIS A 14 2.80 2.83 -25.00
C HIS A 14 3.35 3.16 -23.61
N LEU A 15 2.45 3.59 -22.70
CA LEU A 15 2.76 3.75 -21.30
C LEU A 15 3.06 2.39 -20.67
N THR A 16 4.14 2.30 -19.90
CA THR A 16 4.41 1.14 -19.04
C THR A 16 4.37 1.55 -17.58
N ILE A 17 3.95 0.63 -16.73
CA ILE A 17 3.94 0.77 -15.26
C ILE A 17 4.57 -0.49 -14.67
N GLY A 18 5.63 -0.35 -13.88
CA GLY A 18 6.39 -1.50 -13.39
C GLY A 18 7.00 -2.36 -14.51
N GLY A 19 7.25 -1.76 -15.69
CA GLY A 19 7.74 -2.47 -16.87
C GLY A 19 6.65 -3.18 -17.68
N VAL A 20 5.40 -3.17 -17.24
CA VAL A 20 4.27 -3.83 -17.94
C VAL A 20 3.58 -2.83 -18.86
N ASP A 21 3.33 -3.22 -20.11
CA ASP A 21 2.63 -2.40 -21.11
C ASP A 21 1.15 -2.25 -20.73
N HIS A 22 0.64 -1.02 -20.74
CA HIS A 22 -0.77 -0.75 -20.42
C HIS A 22 -1.75 -1.47 -21.37
N ALA A 23 -1.38 -1.67 -22.63
CA ALA A 23 -2.23 -2.39 -23.58
C ALA A 23 -2.40 -3.87 -23.19
N GLU A 24 -1.32 -4.51 -22.71
CA GLU A 24 -1.38 -5.89 -22.19
C GLU A 24 -2.26 -5.98 -20.93
N LEU A 25 -2.15 -4.99 -20.03
CA LEU A 25 -3.02 -4.92 -18.85
C LEU A 25 -4.50 -4.79 -19.22
N VAL A 26 -4.82 -3.94 -20.20
CA VAL A 26 -6.20 -3.76 -20.66
C VAL A 26 -6.72 -5.00 -21.37
N GLU A 27 -5.90 -5.68 -22.17
CA GLU A 27 -6.29 -6.93 -22.83
C GLU A 27 -6.61 -8.03 -21.81
N GLN A 28 -5.80 -8.14 -20.76
CA GLN A 28 -5.95 -9.19 -19.75
C GLN A 28 -7.07 -8.90 -18.74
N TYR A 29 -7.18 -7.65 -18.26
CA TYR A 29 -8.04 -7.29 -17.13
C TYR A 29 -9.23 -6.42 -17.50
N GLN A 30 -9.30 -5.94 -18.73
CA GLN A 30 -10.34 -5.02 -19.22
C GLN A 30 -10.26 -3.63 -18.57
N THR A 31 -11.20 -2.76 -18.89
CA THR A 31 -11.37 -1.41 -18.32
C THR A 31 -12.77 -1.25 -17.72
N PRO A 32 -12.96 -0.42 -16.68
CA PRO A 32 -11.96 0.43 -16.01
C PRO A 32 -10.99 -0.39 -15.14
N LEU A 33 -9.72 0.02 -15.08
CA LEU A 33 -8.65 -0.67 -14.35
C LEU A 33 -7.85 0.32 -13.51
N VAL A 34 -7.65 0.00 -12.23
CA VAL A 34 -6.73 0.72 -11.33
C VAL A 34 -5.48 -0.13 -11.15
N VAL A 35 -4.32 0.44 -11.45
CA VAL A 35 -3.03 -0.24 -11.37
C VAL A 35 -2.22 0.35 -10.22
N TYR A 36 -1.76 -0.52 -9.32
CA TYR A 36 -0.86 -0.14 -8.22
C TYR A 36 0.59 -0.45 -8.59
N ASP A 37 1.43 0.59 -8.57
CA ASP A 37 2.86 0.49 -8.74
C ASP A 37 3.51 0.08 -7.40
N ILE A 38 3.73 -1.22 -7.25
CA ILE A 38 4.27 -1.78 -6.01
C ILE A 38 5.73 -1.36 -5.77
N ALA A 39 6.52 -1.19 -6.83
CA ALA A 39 7.89 -0.72 -6.68
C ALA A 39 7.92 0.72 -6.14
N LEU A 40 7.04 1.59 -6.65
CA LEU A 40 6.88 2.95 -6.13
C LEU A 40 6.37 2.94 -4.67
N PHE A 41 5.41 2.07 -4.34
CA PHE A 41 4.93 1.93 -2.96
C PHE A 41 6.09 1.59 -2.00
N ARG A 42 6.89 0.56 -2.34
CA ARG A 42 8.04 0.16 -1.53
C ARG A 42 9.10 1.27 -1.42
N GLU A 43 9.40 1.95 -2.53
CA GLU A 43 10.32 3.09 -2.54
C GLU A 43 9.86 4.18 -1.56
N ARG A 44 8.57 4.55 -1.60
CA ARG A 44 7.99 5.56 -0.71
C ARG A 44 8.04 5.14 0.76
N ALA A 45 7.65 3.91 1.07
CA ALA A 45 7.73 3.37 2.42
C ALA A 45 9.15 3.46 2.99
N ARG A 46 10.14 3.03 2.20
CA ARG A 46 11.56 3.09 2.58
C ARG A 46 12.08 4.51 2.71
N ALA A 47 11.61 5.44 1.85
CA ALA A 47 12.01 6.84 1.92
C ALA A 47 11.57 7.50 3.23
N PHE A 48 10.32 7.26 3.66
CA PHE A 48 9.84 7.74 4.96
C PHE A 48 10.67 7.20 6.12
N LYS A 49 10.90 5.89 6.17
CA LYS A 49 11.70 5.26 7.22
C LYS A 49 13.11 5.82 7.29
N ARG A 50 13.82 5.86 6.15
CA ARG A 50 15.18 6.40 6.07
C ARG A 50 15.31 7.86 6.54
N THR A 51 14.26 8.67 6.32
CA THR A 51 14.26 10.06 6.77
C THR A 51 14.40 10.15 8.29
N PHE A 52 13.64 9.36 9.03
CA PHE A 52 13.70 9.32 10.48
C PHE A 52 15.00 8.67 10.99
N GLU A 53 15.43 7.58 10.35
CA GLU A 53 16.71 6.93 10.65
C GLU A 53 17.90 7.88 10.51
N ASN A 54 17.96 8.66 9.42
CA ASN A 54 19.01 9.63 9.15
C ASN A 54 19.04 10.80 10.19
N LEU A 55 17.90 11.09 10.79
CA LEU A 55 17.77 12.10 11.83
C LEU A 55 17.95 11.52 13.24
N ALA A 56 18.24 10.23 13.37
CA ALA A 56 18.30 9.48 14.62
C ALA A 56 17.02 9.66 15.47
N ILE A 57 15.86 9.74 14.81
CA ILE A 57 14.54 9.84 15.44
C ILE A 57 13.92 8.44 15.44
N GLU A 58 13.60 7.95 16.63
CA GLU A 58 12.79 6.73 16.75
C GLU A 58 11.35 7.06 16.30
N ALA A 59 10.91 6.41 15.23
CA ALA A 59 9.60 6.65 14.62
C ALA A 59 9.01 5.38 14.01
N GLU A 60 7.70 5.29 14.11
CA GLU A 60 6.90 4.26 13.46
C GLU A 60 6.15 4.89 12.28
N VAL A 61 6.25 4.26 11.11
CA VAL A 61 5.55 4.70 9.90
C VAL A 61 4.37 3.79 9.66
N ALA A 62 3.16 4.34 9.73
CA ALA A 62 1.94 3.58 9.52
C ALA A 62 1.36 3.81 8.11
N TYR A 63 0.97 2.73 7.46
CA TYR A 63 0.18 2.78 6.24
C TYR A 63 -1.30 3.01 6.59
N ALA A 64 -1.89 4.05 6.01
CA ALA A 64 -3.31 4.35 6.18
C ALA A 64 -4.16 3.44 5.29
N SER A 65 -4.79 2.44 5.87
CA SER A 65 -5.55 1.39 5.16
C SER A 65 -6.68 1.91 4.30
N LYS A 66 -7.29 3.03 4.68
CA LYS A 66 -8.34 3.70 3.91
C LYS A 66 -7.94 4.12 2.49
N ALA A 67 -6.63 4.23 2.20
CA ALA A 67 -6.14 4.57 0.87
C ALA A 67 -6.36 3.42 -0.11
N PHE A 68 -6.07 2.19 0.30
CA PHE A 68 -6.39 0.96 -0.40
C PHE A 68 -6.27 -0.23 0.55
N SER A 69 -7.37 -0.94 0.75
CA SER A 69 -7.49 -2.03 1.71
C SER A 69 -7.62 -3.36 0.98
N SER A 70 -6.51 -4.09 0.87
CA SER A 70 -6.48 -5.45 0.33
C SER A 70 -5.43 -6.30 1.02
N VAL A 71 -5.61 -7.62 1.00
CA VAL A 71 -4.65 -8.57 1.56
C VAL A 71 -3.25 -8.33 1.01
N ALA A 72 -3.11 -8.23 -0.32
CA ALA A 72 -1.83 -8.06 -0.98
C ALA A 72 -1.07 -6.79 -0.54
N ILE A 73 -1.76 -5.64 -0.43
CA ILE A 73 -1.08 -4.40 -0.01
C ILE A 73 -0.69 -4.46 1.47
N TYR A 74 -1.46 -5.15 2.30
CA TYR A 74 -1.13 -5.32 3.71
C TYR A 74 0.07 -6.25 3.91
N GLU A 75 0.17 -7.34 3.14
CA GLU A 75 1.35 -8.19 3.11
C GLU A 75 2.61 -7.39 2.73
N ILE A 76 2.53 -6.58 1.67
CA ILE A 76 3.62 -5.71 1.23
C ILE A 76 3.98 -4.68 2.29
N ALA A 77 3.00 -4.06 2.95
CA ALA A 77 3.24 -3.11 4.03
C ALA A 77 3.95 -3.78 5.22
N ALA A 78 3.54 -5.01 5.57
CA ALA A 78 4.18 -5.79 6.62
C ALA A 78 5.63 -6.14 6.27
N GLU A 79 5.91 -6.56 5.03
CA GLU A 79 7.26 -6.84 4.52
C GLU A 79 8.18 -5.61 4.58
N GLU A 80 7.64 -4.42 4.28
CA GLU A 80 8.39 -3.15 4.39
C GLU A 80 8.55 -2.67 5.84
N GLY A 81 8.03 -3.41 6.82
CA GLY A 81 8.14 -3.09 8.23
C GLY A 81 7.31 -1.87 8.62
N LEU A 82 6.20 -1.60 7.92
CA LEU A 82 5.25 -0.56 8.28
C LEU A 82 4.31 -1.05 9.38
N SER A 83 3.74 -0.12 10.12
CA SER A 83 2.52 -0.34 10.89
C SER A 83 1.29 -0.13 10.01
N LEU A 84 0.13 -0.49 10.51
CA LEU A 84 -1.13 -0.38 9.79
C LEU A 84 -2.12 0.45 10.62
N ASP A 85 -2.66 1.51 10.03
CA ASP A 85 -3.73 2.31 10.61
C ASP A 85 -5.06 1.88 9.97
N VAL A 86 -5.89 1.13 10.73
CA VAL A 86 -7.20 0.64 10.31
C VAL A 86 -8.30 1.44 10.98
N VAL A 87 -9.39 1.69 10.27
CA VAL A 87 -10.50 2.54 10.75
C VAL A 87 -11.85 1.81 10.82
N SER A 88 -11.92 0.56 10.38
CA SER A 88 -13.14 -0.25 10.39
C SER A 88 -12.85 -1.71 10.72
N GLY A 89 -13.90 -2.43 11.17
CA GLY A 89 -13.83 -3.88 11.39
C GLY A 89 -13.48 -4.65 10.12
N GLY A 90 -13.92 -4.19 8.94
CA GLY A 90 -13.57 -4.80 7.66
C GLY A 90 -12.07 -4.68 7.33
N GLU A 91 -11.47 -3.51 7.56
CA GLU A 91 -10.03 -3.32 7.41
C GLU A 91 -9.23 -4.16 8.41
N LEU A 92 -9.67 -4.21 9.67
CA LEU A 92 -9.07 -5.07 10.69
C LEU A 92 -9.14 -6.55 10.30
N TYR A 93 -10.29 -7.01 9.82
CA TYR A 93 -10.46 -8.38 9.34
C TYR A 93 -9.51 -8.68 8.17
N THR A 94 -9.39 -7.77 7.20
CA THR A 94 -8.44 -7.91 6.08
C THR A 94 -7.00 -8.01 6.57
N ALA A 95 -6.62 -7.22 7.59
CA ALA A 95 -5.29 -7.28 8.21
C ALA A 95 -5.02 -8.64 8.87
N ILE A 96 -6.01 -9.20 9.55
CA ILE A 96 -5.89 -10.54 10.16
C ILE A 96 -5.71 -11.61 9.09
N ILE A 97 -6.48 -11.57 8.01
CA ILE A 97 -6.35 -12.51 6.88
C ILE A 97 -5.00 -12.39 6.18
N ALA A 98 -4.47 -11.17 6.05
CA ALA A 98 -3.12 -10.92 5.52
C ALA A 98 -1.99 -11.40 6.45
N GLY A 99 -2.30 -11.88 7.65
CA GLY A 99 -1.29 -12.25 8.64
C GLY A 99 -0.47 -11.06 9.14
N PHE A 100 -1.04 -9.84 9.10
CA PHE A 100 -0.33 -8.64 9.55
C PHE A 100 0.03 -8.75 11.03
N PRO A 101 1.26 -8.37 11.47
CA PRO A 101 1.67 -8.41 12.87
C PRO A 101 0.73 -7.57 13.75
N ARG A 102 0.05 -8.21 14.70
CA ARG A 102 -1.01 -7.57 15.49
C ARG A 102 -0.52 -6.38 16.31
N GLU A 103 0.69 -6.45 16.82
CA GLU A 103 1.35 -5.40 17.60
C GLU A 103 1.63 -4.13 16.79
N ARG A 104 1.56 -4.21 15.46
CA ARG A 104 1.72 -3.07 14.54
C ARG A 104 0.41 -2.59 13.93
N ILE A 105 -0.73 -3.05 14.43
CA ILE A 105 -2.06 -2.60 13.97
C ILE A 105 -2.59 -1.57 14.95
N HIS A 106 -2.88 -0.38 14.44
CA HIS A 106 -3.53 0.70 15.18
C HIS A 106 -4.99 0.83 14.73
N PHE A 107 -5.94 0.57 15.62
CA PHE A 107 -7.36 0.73 15.31
C PHE A 107 -7.81 2.15 15.65
N HIS A 108 -7.73 3.03 14.69
CA HIS A 108 -8.09 4.44 14.78
C HIS A 108 -9.59 4.66 14.65
N GLY A 109 -10.08 5.77 15.21
CA GLY A 109 -11.47 6.21 15.12
C GLY A 109 -12.13 6.43 16.48
N ASN A 110 -13.22 7.19 16.49
CA ASN A 110 -13.93 7.63 17.69
C ASN A 110 -15.33 7.00 17.85
N ASN A 111 -15.76 6.14 16.95
CA ASN A 111 -17.09 5.51 16.97
C ASN A 111 -16.99 4.02 16.63
N LYS A 112 -16.30 3.27 17.48
CA LYS A 112 -16.16 1.82 17.35
C LYS A 112 -17.30 1.12 18.08
N SER A 113 -17.90 0.12 17.44
CA SER A 113 -18.87 -0.76 18.08
C SER A 113 -18.20 -1.72 19.07
N ILE A 114 -18.96 -2.24 20.02
CA ILE A 114 -18.46 -3.27 20.96
C ILE A 114 -18.03 -4.54 20.20
N ALA A 115 -18.69 -4.86 19.08
CA ALA A 115 -18.33 -6.00 18.24
C ALA A 115 -16.97 -5.83 17.57
N GLU A 116 -16.59 -4.61 17.17
CA GLU A 116 -15.29 -4.31 16.58
C GLU A 116 -14.14 -4.30 17.61
N LEU A 117 -14.46 -4.16 18.89
CA LEU A 117 -13.48 -4.13 19.98
C LEU A 117 -13.27 -5.51 20.65
N ARG A 118 -14.02 -6.55 20.27
CA ARG A 118 -13.95 -7.93 20.77
C ARG A 118 -13.33 -8.89 19.78
#